data_255858a905e3f38a1b8faf7eaddf8d81
#
_entry.id   255858a905e3f38a1b8faf7eaddf8d81
#
_cell.length_a   1.000
_cell.length_b   1.000
_cell.length_c   1.000
_cell.angle_alpha   90.00
_cell.angle_beta   90.00
_cell.angle_gamma   90.00
#
_symmetry.space_group_name_H-M   'P 1'
#
loop_
_entity.id
_entity.type
_entity.pdbx_description
1 polymer ?
#
loop_
_entity_poly.entity_id
_entity_poly.type
_entity_poly.pdbx_seq_one_letter_code
_entity_poly.pdbx_strand_id
1 'polypeptide(L)'
;ILESDAGISYVCPIVNTSSDSFTVRLADGCETGYYKVFVKRDARKKSFGRIYINIVEDIDFKPDAGTTVYGIVSSAGVGVENVVVSDGAEVTVTNEKGIYQLKSAKKWGYVFISVPSGYEVPSVGVLPQFHRALKNSADVVERADFKLEKVDGQDSYKIFMLGDMHLANRTGDLGQFAQFTSDLTDYMTRHKGEKMYALTLGDMTWDLYWYSNSYYFPQYLNTI
;
A
#
# COMPACT_ATOMS: atom_id res chain seq x y z
N ILE A 1 19.80 -9.46 -8.49
CA ILE A 1 18.53 -10.02 -8.99
C ILE A 1 17.43 -9.56 -8.05
N LEU A 2 16.37 -9.03 -8.61
CA LEU A 2 15.11 -8.78 -7.95
C LEU A 2 14.11 -9.85 -8.39
N GLU A 3 13.41 -10.46 -7.46
CA GLU A 3 12.39 -11.45 -7.74
C GLU A 3 11.04 -10.95 -7.19
N SER A 4 10.08 -10.69 -8.09
CA SER A 4 8.74 -10.21 -7.72
C SER A 4 7.95 -11.29 -6.99
N ASP A 5 6.87 -10.91 -6.31
CA ASP A 5 5.96 -11.87 -5.67
C ASP A 5 5.26 -12.80 -6.69
N ALA A 6 5.18 -12.39 -7.95
CA ALA A 6 4.72 -13.24 -9.06
C ALA A 6 5.79 -14.22 -9.59
N GLY A 7 6.99 -14.24 -8.99
CA GLY A 7 8.09 -15.13 -9.38
C GLY A 7 8.90 -14.65 -10.60
N ILE A 8 8.67 -13.44 -11.09
CA ILE A 8 9.44 -12.88 -12.20
C ILE A 8 10.78 -12.38 -11.67
N SER A 9 11.88 -12.79 -12.32
CA SER A 9 13.23 -12.41 -11.92
C SER A 9 13.81 -11.35 -12.87
N TYR A 10 14.33 -10.27 -12.31
CA TYR A 10 14.98 -9.16 -13.01
C TYR A 10 16.46 -9.12 -12.64
N VAL A 11 17.33 -9.14 -13.65
CA VAL A 11 18.77 -8.98 -13.44
C VAL A 11 19.12 -7.50 -13.52
N CYS A 12 19.40 -6.89 -12.38
CA CYS A 12 19.76 -5.47 -12.28
C CYS A 12 21.28 -5.34 -12.19
N PRO A 13 21.93 -4.69 -13.15
CA PRO A 13 23.39 -4.51 -13.11
C PRO A 13 23.79 -3.56 -11.97
N ILE A 14 24.90 -3.88 -11.31
CA ILE A 14 25.52 -3.00 -10.33
C ILE A 14 26.25 -1.90 -11.09
N VAL A 15 25.91 -0.65 -10.81
CA VAL A 15 26.50 0.54 -11.48
C VAL A 15 27.50 1.27 -10.58
N ASN A 16 27.44 1.09 -9.28
CA ASN A 16 28.40 1.63 -8.32
C ASN A 16 28.48 0.77 -7.05
N THR A 17 29.63 0.77 -6.38
CA THR A 17 29.86 0.06 -5.11
C THR A 17 30.66 0.92 -4.15
N SER A 18 30.37 0.80 -2.86
CA SER A 18 31.17 1.31 -1.74
C SER A 18 31.52 0.18 -0.77
N SER A 19 32.09 0.50 0.37
CA SER A 19 32.44 -0.51 1.40
C SER A 19 31.21 -1.21 2.00
N ASP A 20 30.06 -0.55 2.02
CA ASP A 20 28.84 -0.93 2.74
C ASP A 20 27.57 -0.89 1.88
N SER A 21 27.67 -0.41 0.65
CA SER A 21 26.52 -0.24 -0.23
C SER A 21 26.85 -0.51 -1.70
N PHE A 22 25.84 -0.75 -2.49
CA PHE A 22 25.92 -0.81 -3.94
C PHE A 22 24.68 -0.18 -4.58
N THR A 23 24.89 0.46 -5.72
CA THR A 23 23.82 1.03 -6.54
C THR A 23 23.57 0.12 -7.73
N VAL A 24 22.33 -0.17 -8.03
CA VAL A 24 21.91 -0.94 -9.20
C VAL A 24 21.08 -0.08 -10.14
N ARG A 25 21.18 -0.38 -11.44
CA ARG A 25 20.19 0.09 -12.41
C ARG A 25 19.05 -0.92 -12.45
N LEU A 26 17.80 -0.47 -12.30
CA LEU A 26 16.66 -1.34 -12.47
C LEU A 26 16.60 -1.86 -13.91
N ALA A 27 16.24 -3.11 -14.07
CA ALA A 27 16.01 -3.69 -15.38
C ALA A 27 14.70 -3.14 -15.98
N ASP A 28 14.66 -3.07 -17.31
CA ASP A 28 13.44 -2.70 -18.02
C ASP A 28 12.29 -3.67 -17.68
N GLY A 29 11.11 -3.14 -17.52
CA GLY A 29 9.92 -3.90 -17.13
C GLY A 29 9.80 -4.21 -15.62
N CYS A 30 10.72 -3.72 -14.77
CA CYS A 30 10.45 -3.68 -13.33
C CYS A 30 9.25 -2.77 -13.07
N GLU A 31 8.33 -3.25 -12.24
CA GLU A 31 7.14 -2.51 -11.82
C GLU A 31 7.25 -2.09 -10.35
N THR A 32 6.40 -1.15 -9.94
CA THR A 32 6.26 -0.82 -8.51
C THR A 32 5.76 -2.05 -7.74
N GLY A 33 6.44 -2.41 -6.66
CA GLY A 33 6.05 -3.58 -5.88
C GLY A 33 7.11 -4.09 -4.91
N TYR A 34 6.81 -5.22 -4.27
CA TYR A 34 7.75 -5.90 -3.41
C TYR A 34 8.60 -6.90 -4.17
N TYR A 35 9.88 -6.91 -3.82
CA TYR A 35 10.87 -7.79 -4.42
C TYR A 35 11.75 -8.45 -3.37
N LYS A 36 12.00 -9.73 -3.53
CA LYS A 36 13.11 -10.40 -2.83
C LYS A 36 14.41 -10.03 -3.51
N VAL A 37 15.38 -9.61 -2.73
CA VAL A 37 16.71 -9.19 -3.23
C VAL A 37 17.69 -10.34 -3.13
N PHE A 38 18.37 -10.63 -4.22
CA PHE A 38 19.46 -11.60 -4.25
C PHE A 38 20.69 -10.99 -4.88
N VAL A 39 21.85 -11.23 -4.29
CA VAL A 39 23.12 -10.99 -4.92
C VAL A 39 23.67 -12.32 -5.45
N LYS A 40 24.01 -12.34 -6.72
CA LYS A 40 24.63 -13.50 -7.36
C LYS A 40 26.09 -13.19 -7.68
N ARG A 41 26.99 -14.06 -7.21
CA ARG A 41 28.41 -14.06 -7.56
C ARG A 41 28.76 -15.46 -8.01
N ASP A 42 29.20 -15.59 -9.26
CA ASP A 42 29.45 -16.87 -9.92
C ASP A 42 28.21 -17.79 -9.83
N ALA A 43 28.36 -19.01 -9.32
CA ALA A 43 27.27 -19.97 -9.12
C ALA A 43 26.48 -19.76 -7.79
N ARG A 44 26.93 -18.83 -6.92
CA ARG A 44 26.32 -18.62 -5.60
C ARG A 44 25.29 -17.50 -5.64
N LYS A 45 24.10 -17.76 -5.12
CA LYS A 45 23.00 -16.77 -4.95
C LYS A 45 22.72 -16.61 -3.45
N LYS A 46 22.81 -15.39 -2.91
CA LYS A 46 22.54 -15.08 -1.50
C LYS A 46 21.39 -14.12 -1.41
N SER A 47 20.40 -14.43 -0.54
CA SER A 47 19.27 -13.54 -0.22
C SER A 47 19.69 -12.44 0.73
N PHE A 48 19.19 -11.21 0.49
CA PHE A 48 19.40 -10.02 1.32
C PHE A 48 18.08 -9.47 1.89
N GLY A 49 16.99 -10.21 1.76
CA GLY A 49 15.69 -9.80 2.29
C GLY A 49 14.74 -9.33 1.21
N ARG A 50 13.74 -8.55 1.62
CA ARG A 50 12.67 -8.03 0.78
C ARG A 50 12.67 -6.52 0.83
N ILE A 51 12.51 -5.89 -0.33
CA ILE A 51 12.41 -4.43 -0.47
C ILE A 51 11.12 -4.07 -1.20
N TYR A 52 10.66 -2.86 -0.98
CA TYR A 52 9.64 -2.24 -1.81
C TYR A 52 10.31 -1.27 -2.79
N ILE A 53 10.03 -1.43 -4.07
CA ILE A 53 10.48 -0.53 -5.13
C ILE A 53 9.27 0.27 -5.57
N ASN A 54 9.37 1.59 -5.51
CA ASN A 54 8.41 2.50 -6.10
C ASN A 54 9.03 3.09 -7.36
N ILE A 55 8.51 2.72 -8.52
CA ILE A 55 8.94 3.30 -9.79
C ILE A 55 8.14 4.57 -9.99
N VAL A 56 8.83 5.67 -9.98
CA VAL A 56 8.27 7.01 -10.15
C VAL A 56 8.60 7.52 -11.55
N GLU A 57 7.66 8.19 -12.16
CA GLU A 57 7.93 8.92 -13.40
C GLU A 57 8.88 10.07 -13.11
N ASP A 58 9.83 10.29 -14.01
CA ASP A 58 10.72 11.46 -13.92
C ASP A 58 9.86 12.71 -14.23
N ILE A 59 9.63 13.53 -13.21
CA ILE A 59 8.96 14.82 -13.35
C ILE A 59 10.00 15.89 -13.06
N ASP A 60 10.21 16.78 -14.03
CA ASP A 60 11.01 17.98 -13.84
C ASP A 60 10.24 18.97 -12.94
N PHE A 61 10.31 18.71 -11.63
CA PHE A 61 9.61 19.47 -10.62
C PHE A 61 10.51 19.70 -9.40
N LYS A 62 10.68 20.98 -9.07
CA LYS A 62 11.37 21.42 -7.87
C LYS A 62 10.34 21.91 -6.84
N PRO A 63 10.27 21.30 -5.65
CA PRO A 63 9.35 21.75 -4.61
C PRO A 63 9.60 23.20 -4.18
N ASP A 64 8.54 23.91 -3.84
CA ASP A 64 8.59 25.26 -3.28
C ASP A 64 9.28 25.27 -1.92
N ALA A 65 9.79 26.45 -1.53
CA ALA A 65 10.40 26.63 -0.22
C ALA A 65 9.42 26.29 0.93
N GLY A 66 9.89 25.50 1.86
CA GLY A 66 9.11 25.03 3.01
C GLY A 66 8.27 23.76 2.75
N THR A 67 8.26 23.22 1.53
CA THR A 67 7.69 21.91 1.25
C THR A 67 8.54 20.83 1.91
N THR A 68 7.91 19.89 2.60
CA THR A 68 8.58 18.75 3.26
C THR A 68 8.14 17.42 2.69
N VAL A 69 6.93 17.36 2.07
CA VAL A 69 6.42 16.21 1.33
C VAL A 69 5.83 16.69 0.01
N TYR A 70 6.16 16.01 -1.06
CA TYR A 70 5.59 16.28 -2.39
C TYR A 70 5.46 14.98 -3.17
N GLY A 71 4.75 15.02 -4.26
CA GLY A 71 4.63 13.86 -5.15
C GLY A 71 3.66 14.10 -6.29
N ILE A 72 3.42 13.06 -7.06
CA ILE A 72 2.44 13.01 -8.12
C ILE A 72 1.38 11.96 -7.81
N VAL A 73 0.13 12.28 -8.10
CA VAL A 73 -0.96 11.33 -8.19
C VAL A 73 -1.28 11.14 -9.67
N SER A 74 -1.13 9.91 -10.17
CA SER A 74 -1.28 9.62 -11.60
C SER A 74 -2.14 8.39 -11.86
N SER A 75 -2.74 8.35 -13.04
CA SER A 75 -3.46 7.19 -13.58
C SER A 75 -3.00 6.95 -15.01
N ALA A 76 -2.53 5.74 -15.31
CA ALA A 76 -1.99 5.36 -16.63
C ALA A 76 -0.96 6.38 -17.19
N GLY A 77 -0.07 6.90 -16.32
CA GLY A 77 0.96 7.85 -16.70
C GLY A 77 0.50 9.31 -16.86
N VAL A 78 -0.76 9.61 -16.57
CA VAL A 78 -1.34 10.97 -16.64
C VAL A 78 -1.64 11.46 -15.25
N GLY A 79 -1.25 12.70 -14.91
CA GLY A 79 -1.56 13.32 -13.63
C GLY A 79 -3.06 13.43 -13.40
N VAL A 80 -3.48 13.19 -12.16
CA VAL A 80 -4.89 13.32 -11.75
C VAL A 80 -5.04 14.57 -10.89
N GLU A 81 -5.81 15.52 -11.38
CA GLU A 81 -6.08 16.80 -10.73
C GLU A 81 -7.11 16.66 -9.60
N ASN A 82 -7.08 17.59 -8.66
CA ASN A 82 -8.05 17.72 -7.56
C ASN A 82 -8.13 16.53 -6.60
N VAL A 83 -7.06 15.73 -6.52
CA VAL A 83 -6.95 14.67 -5.51
C VAL A 83 -6.53 15.30 -4.18
N VAL A 84 -7.30 15.06 -3.13
CA VAL A 84 -6.97 15.54 -1.79
C VAL A 84 -5.87 14.67 -1.20
N VAL A 85 -4.83 15.32 -0.68
CA VAL A 85 -3.67 14.69 -0.03
C VAL A 85 -3.51 15.27 1.37
N SER A 86 -3.29 14.41 2.36
CA SER A 86 -3.14 14.81 3.77
C SER A 86 -2.11 13.95 4.51
N ASP A 87 -1.52 14.52 5.57
CA ASP A 87 -0.72 13.80 6.57
C ASP A 87 -1.46 13.61 7.91
N GLY A 88 -2.76 13.92 7.93
CA GLY A 88 -3.60 13.88 9.13
C GLY A 88 -3.65 15.22 9.89
N ALA A 89 -2.81 16.19 9.54
CA ALA A 89 -2.81 17.55 10.11
C ALA A 89 -2.95 18.60 9.00
N GLU A 90 -2.11 18.50 7.98
CA GLU A 90 -2.11 19.40 6.82
C GLU A 90 -2.84 18.73 5.65
N VAL A 91 -3.45 19.56 4.80
CA VAL A 91 -4.21 19.12 3.62
C VAL A 91 -3.82 19.96 2.40
N THR A 92 -3.70 19.32 1.27
CA THR A 92 -3.49 19.98 -0.03
C THR A 92 -4.28 19.25 -1.12
N VAL A 93 -4.26 19.75 -2.34
CA VAL A 93 -4.85 19.09 -3.52
C VAL A 93 -3.83 19.07 -4.65
N THR A 94 -3.95 18.08 -5.53
CA THR A 94 -3.14 18.00 -6.73
C THR A 94 -3.55 19.06 -7.77
N ASN A 95 -2.56 19.58 -8.50
CA ASN A 95 -2.78 20.49 -9.63
C ASN A 95 -3.11 19.73 -10.93
N GLU A 96 -3.25 20.43 -12.06
CA GLU A 96 -3.52 19.89 -13.40
C GLU A 96 -2.54 18.79 -13.85
N LYS A 97 -1.31 18.78 -13.33
CA LYS A 97 -0.29 17.77 -13.59
C LYS A 97 -0.29 16.64 -12.56
N GLY A 98 -1.26 16.62 -11.66
CA GLY A 98 -1.32 15.65 -10.57
C GLY A 98 -0.31 15.89 -9.44
N ILE A 99 0.41 17.02 -9.44
CA ILE A 99 1.46 17.32 -8.47
C ILE A 99 0.86 17.96 -7.23
N TYR A 100 1.30 17.50 -6.07
CA TYR A 100 0.98 18.11 -4.78
C TYR A 100 2.22 18.47 -3.99
N GLN A 101 2.08 19.42 -3.08
CA GLN A 101 3.09 19.83 -2.13
C GLN A 101 2.45 20.04 -0.76
N LEU A 102 3.12 19.58 0.28
CA LEU A 102 2.64 19.65 1.66
C LEU A 102 3.75 20.14 2.58
N LYS A 103 3.43 21.05 3.49
CA LYS A 103 4.32 21.53 4.56
C LYS A 103 4.08 20.71 5.83
N SER A 104 4.34 19.43 5.74
CA SER A 104 4.11 18.46 6.80
C SER A 104 5.17 18.52 7.89
N ALA A 105 4.76 18.53 9.15
CA ALA A 105 5.62 18.24 10.28
C ALA A 105 5.94 16.77 10.46
N LYS A 106 5.36 15.88 9.61
CA LYS A 106 5.52 14.43 9.61
C LYS A 106 5.22 13.75 10.96
N LYS A 107 4.35 14.38 11.75
CA LYS A 107 4.03 13.95 13.12
C LYS A 107 3.52 12.52 13.18
N TRP A 108 2.72 12.11 12.19
CA TRP A 108 2.09 10.79 12.16
C TRP A 108 2.87 9.77 11.32
N GLY A 109 3.93 10.23 10.63
CA GLY A 109 4.77 9.36 9.80
C GLY A 109 4.10 8.79 8.55
N TYR A 110 3.00 9.38 8.09
CA TYR A 110 2.26 8.97 6.91
C TYR A 110 1.74 10.15 6.12
N VAL A 111 1.61 9.96 4.81
CA VAL A 111 0.83 10.79 3.90
C VAL A 111 -0.14 9.89 3.14
N PHE A 112 -1.35 10.35 2.89
CA PHE A 112 -2.39 9.58 2.24
C PHE A 112 -3.26 10.43 1.33
N ILE A 113 -3.96 9.78 0.42
CA ILE A 113 -4.91 10.41 -0.50
C ILE A 113 -6.34 10.01 -0.17
N SER A 114 -7.28 10.93 -0.42
CA SER A 114 -8.69 10.58 -0.56
C SER A 114 -8.91 10.16 -2.01
N VAL A 115 -9.27 8.89 -2.21
CA VAL A 115 -9.48 8.35 -3.56
C VAL A 115 -10.68 9.03 -4.22
N PRO A 116 -10.50 9.73 -5.36
CA PRO A 116 -11.60 10.44 -6.00
C PRO A 116 -12.57 9.48 -6.69
N SER A 117 -13.80 9.94 -6.91
CA SER A 117 -14.80 9.17 -7.69
C SER A 117 -14.28 8.82 -9.08
N GLY A 118 -14.60 7.64 -9.56
CA GLY A 118 -14.12 7.10 -10.84
C GLY A 118 -12.71 6.53 -10.81
N TYR A 119 -12.12 6.38 -9.60
CA TYR A 119 -10.81 5.77 -9.43
C TYR A 119 -10.80 4.79 -8.26
N GLU A 120 -9.87 3.86 -8.33
CA GLU A 120 -9.47 2.96 -7.24
C GLU A 120 -7.95 3.05 -7.06
N VAL A 121 -7.45 2.61 -5.90
CA VAL A 121 -6.01 2.43 -5.68
C VAL A 121 -5.64 0.97 -5.93
N PRO A 122 -4.45 0.69 -6.48
CA PRO A 122 -3.95 -0.68 -6.56
C PRO A 122 -3.77 -1.24 -5.15
N SER A 123 -3.85 -2.56 -5.02
CA SER A 123 -3.59 -3.28 -3.78
C SER A 123 -2.32 -4.09 -3.85
N VAL A 124 -1.59 -4.19 -2.74
CA VAL A 124 -0.46 -5.11 -2.57
C VAL A 124 -0.88 -6.16 -1.54
N GLY A 125 -1.17 -7.36 -2.02
CA GLY A 125 -1.89 -8.35 -1.25
C GLY A 125 -3.29 -7.81 -0.93
N VAL A 126 -3.64 -7.73 0.35
CA VAL A 126 -4.93 -7.19 0.83
C VAL A 126 -4.87 -5.70 1.19
N LEU A 127 -3.72 -5.04 1.04
CA LEU A 127 -3.52 -3.66 1.49
C LEU A 127 -3.67 -2.66 0.33
N PRO A 128 -4.72 -1.81 0.33
CA PRO A 128 -4.88 -0.77 -0.67
C PRO A 128 -3.81 0.32 -0.50
N GLN A 129 -3.27 0.80 -1.61
CA GLN A 129 -2.10 1.67 -1.66
C GLN A 129 -2.45 3.16 -1.63
N PHE A 130 -3.40 3.57 -0.79
CA PHE A 130 -3.81 4.96 -0.62
C PHE A 130 -2.90 5.78 0.30
N HIS A 131 -1.93 5.18 0.96
CA HIS A 131 -1.01 5.85 1.88
C HIS A 131 0.46 5.49 1.63
N ARG A 132 1.36 6.36 2.12
CA ARG A 132 2.82 6.13 2.11
C ARG A 132 3.38 6.47 3.48
N ALA A 133 4.29 5.63 3.96
CA ALA A 133 5.04 5.93 5.17
C ALA A 133 6.11 6.99 4.88
N LEU A 134 6.22 7.97 5.77
CA LEU A 134 7.27 8.98 5.77
C LEU A 134 8.35 8.54 6.77
N LYS A 135 9.60 8.54 6.33
CA LYS A 135 10.72 7.96 7.11
C LYS A 135 11.66 9.01 7.67
N ASN A 136 11.67 10.20 7.09
CA ASN A 136 12.61 11.25 7.43
C ASN A 136 11.98 12.26 8.39
N SER A 137 12.83 13.06 9.03
CA SER A 137 12.41 14.19 9.84
C SER A 137 11.78 15.32 9.00
N ALA A 138 11.12 16.27 9.65
CA ALA A 138 10.40 17.36 8.97
C ALA A 138 11.30 18.31 8.16
N ASP A 139 12.61 18.34 8.44
CA ASP A 139 13.60 19.15 7.71
C ASP A 139 14.10 18.49 6.40
N VAL A 140 13.76 17.22 6.18
CA VAL A 140 14.12 16.50 4.94
C VAL A 140 12.92 16.44 4.00
N VAL A 141 13.11 16.82 2.75
CA VAL A 141 12.07 16.75 1.73
C VAL A 141 11.94 15.33 1.21
N GLU A 142 10.73 14.75 1.29
CA GLU A 142 10.42 13.40 0.80
C GLU A 142 9.43 13.45 -0.36
N ARG A 143 9.65 12.58 -1.33
CA ARG A 143 8.71 12.33 -2.41
C ARG A 143 7.84 11.10 -2.11
N ALA A 144 6.52 11.25 -2.28
CA ALA A 144 5.54 10.18 -2.08
C ALA A 144 4.51 10.21 -3.23
N ASP A 145 4.65 9.29 -4.16
CA ASP A 145 3.77 9.20 -5.32
C ASP A 145 2.66 8.20 -5.10
N PHE A 146 1.50 8.45 -5.76
CA PHE A 146 0.34 7.58 -5.73
C PHE A 146 -0.09 7.22 -7.14
N LYS A 147 -0.51 5.97 -7.32
CA LYS A 147 -1.14 5.48 -8.56
C LYS A 147 -2.61 5.27 -8.32
N LEU A 148 -3.40 5.65 -9.29
CA LEU A 148 -4.83 5.41 -9.34
C LEU A 148 -5.16 4.59 -10.60
N GLU A 149 -6.15 3.74 -10.48
CA GLU A 149 -6.73 2.98 -11.59
C GLU A 149 -8.11 3.54 -11.88
N LYS A 150 -8.35 3.91 -13.15
CA LYS A 150 -9.65 4.42 -13.55
C LYS A 150 -10.66 3.28 -13.57
N VAL A 151 -11.82 3.51 -12.97
CA VAL A 151 -12.91 2.55 -12.90
C VAL A 151 -14.23 3.19 -13.29
N ASP A 152 -15.09 2.40 -13.90
CA ASP A 152 -16.43 2.84 -14.31
C ASP A 152 -17.48 2.39 -13.28
N GLY A 153 -18.60 3.11 -13.23
CA GLY A 153 -19.83 2.65 -12.58
C GLY A 153 -19.76 2.47 -11.07
N GLN A 154 -19.24 3.45 -10.33
CA GLN A 154 -19.23 3.43 -8.85
C GLN A 154 -20.48 4.04 -8.20
N ASP A 155 -21.59 4.15 -8.91
CA ASP A 155 -22.83 4.78 -8.41
C ASP A 155 -23.64 3.84 -7.49
N SER A 156 -23.35 2.54 -7.53
CA SER A 156 -24.01 1.53 -6.70
C SER A 156 -22.98 0.55 -6.15
N TYR A 157 -22.98 0.35 -4.84
CA TYR A 157 -22.06 -0.56 -4.15
C TYR A 157 -22.68 -1.08 -2.84
N LYS A 158 -22.11 -2.18 -2.34
CA LYS A 158 -22.45 -2.74 -1.03
C LYS A 158 -21.26 -2.59 -0.09
N ILE A 159 -21.52 -2.26 1.16
CA ILE A 159 -20.51 -2.24 2.22
C ILE A 159 -20.91 -3.25 3.30
N PHE A 160 -20.04 -4.23 3.54
CA PHE A 160 -20.13 -5.11 4.71
C PHE A 160 -19.45 -4.42 5.89
N MET A 161 -20.23 -4.05 6.89
CA MET A 161 -19.72 -3.41 8.09
C MET A 161 -19.45 -4.46 9.16
N LEU A 162 -18.17 -4.73 9.42
CA LEU A 162 -17.70 -5.77 10.33
C LEU A 162 -17.24 -5.11 11.64
N GLY A 163 -18.05 -5.17 12.65
CA GLY A 163 -17.75 -4.53 13.93
C GLY A 163 -17.89 -5.48 15.11
N ASP A 164 -17.13 -5.21 16.18
CA ASP A 164 -17.32 -5.76 17.51
C ASP A 164 -17.23 -7.31 17.56
N MET A 165 -16.34 -7.89 16.76
CA MET A 165 -16.24 -9.34 16.63
C MET A 165 -15.56 -10.02 17.81
N HIS A 166 -14.65 -9.32 18.50
CA HIS A 166 -13.96 -9.80 19.70
C HIS A 166 -13.42 -11.24 19.59
N LEU A 167 -12.80 -11.55 18.45
CA LEU A 167 -12.32 -12.91 18.19
C LEU A 167 -11.19 -13.31 19.12
N ALA A 168 -11.30 -14.49 19.68
CA ALA A 168 -10.30 -15.09 20.53
C ALA A 168 -10.22 -16.60 20.26
N ASN A 169 -9.16 -17.25 20.70
CA ASN A 169 -9.05 -18.69 20.64
C ASN A 169 -9.87 -19.35 21.75
N ARG A 170 -11.18 -19.10 21.75
CA ARG A 170 -12.19 -19.69 22.64
C ARG A 170 -12.95 -20.79 21.92
N THR A 171 -13.73 -21.55 22.67
CA THR A 171 -14.55 -22.60 22.11
C THR A 171 -15.58 -22.05 21.12
N GLY A 172 -15.42 -22.39 19.87
CA GLY A 172 -16.33 -22.06 18.77
C GLY A 172 -16.09 -20.75 18.04
N ASP A 173 -15.42 -19.75 18.62
CA ASP A 173 -15.24 -18.43 18.02
C ASP A 173 -14.61 -18.49 16.63
N LEU A 174 -13.47 -19.15 16.51
CA LEU A 174 -12.71 -19.21 15.26
C LEU A 174 -13.43 -20.05 14.19
N GLY A 175 -14.12 -21.11 14.61
CA GLY A 175 -14.95 -21.92 13.72
C GLY A 175 -16.14 -21.16 13.18
N GLN A 176 -16.84 -20.40 14.03
CA GLN A 176 -17.95 -19.53 13.62
C GLN A 176 -17.47 -18.43 12.68
N PHE A 177 -16.31 -17.81 12.95
CA PHE A 177 -15.74 -16.80 12.08
C PHE A 177 -15.32 -17.37 10.71
N ALA A 178 -14.72 -18.56 10.69
CA ALA A 178 -14.39 -19.24 9.45
C ALA A 178 -15.64 -19.57 8.62
N GLN A 179 -16.75 -19.98 9.27
CA GLN A 179 -18.03 -20.19 8.59
C GLN A 179 -18.58 -18.88 8.03
N PHE A 180 -18.57 -17.80 8.82
CA PHE A 180 -18.98 -16.48 8.36
C PHE A 180 -18.20 -16.00 7.14
N THR A 181 -16.86 -16.15 7.15
CA THR A 181 -16.03 -15.73 6.00
C THR A 181 -16.29 -16.59 4.77
N SER A 182 -16.58 -17.88 4.95
CA SER A 182 -17.02 -18.79 3.88
C SER A 182 -18.36 -18.30 3.27
N ASP A 183 -19.35 -18.02 4.11
CA ASP A 183 -20.67 -17.55 3.67
C ASP A 183 -20.57 -16.20 2.95
N LEU A 184 -19.70 -15.30 3.44
CA LEU A 184 -19.42 -14.02 2.80
C LEU A 184 -18.77 -14.20 1.43
N THR A 185 -17.79 -15.10 1.32
CA THR A 185 -17.12 -15.45 0.05
C THR A 185 -18.10 -16.03 -0.95
N ASP A 186 -18.99 -16.92 -0.50
CA ASP A 186 -20.06 -17.48 -1.34
C ASP A 186 -21.04 -16.41 -1.81
N TYR A 187 -21.40 -15.48 -0.92
CA TYR A 187 -22.24 -14.34 -1.29
C TYR A 187 -21.56 -13.50 -2.38
N MET A 188 -20.31 -13.09 -2.17
CA MET A 188 -19.53 -12.30 -3.13
C MET A 188 -19.38 -13.03 -4.47
N THR A 189 -19.17 -14.33 -4.44
CA THR A 189 -19.05 -15.17 -5.65
C THR A 189 -20.36 -15.18 -6.46
N ARG A 190 -21.50 -15.23 -5.80
CA ARG A 190 -22.82 -15.16 -6.47
C ARG A 190 -23.15 -13.78 -7.03
N HIS A 191 -22.48 -12.74 -6.54
CA HIS A 191 -22.73 -11.33 -6.91
C HIS A 191 -21.52 -10.67 -7.57
N LYS A 192 -20.77 -11.43 -8.38
CA LYS A 192 -19.51 -11.00 -9.03
C LYS A 192 -19.57 -9.68 -9.81
N GLY A 193 -20.74 -9.29 -10.28
CA GLY A 193 -20.93 -8.04 -11.05
C GLY A 193 -21.17 -6.80 -10.17
N GLU A 194 -21.23 -6.96 -8.86
CA GLU A 194 -21.51 -5.87 -7.93
C GLU A 194 -20.22 -5.38 -7.27
N LYS A 195 -20.09 -4.07 -7.08
CA LYS A 195 -19.00 -3.49 -6.28
C LYS A 195 -19.29 -3.76 -4.81
N MET A 196 -18.31 -4.38 -4.14
CA MET A 196 -18.42 -4.74 -2.73
C MET A 196 -17.16 -4.32 -1.98
N TYR A 197 -17.37 -3.78 -0.78
CA TYR A 197 -16.31 -3.35 0.13
C TYR A 197 -16.58 -3.94 1.51
N ALA A 198 -15.52 -4.18 2.27
CA ALA A 198 -15.61 -4.51 3.69
C ALA A 198 -14.99 -3.38 4.51
N LEU A 199 -15.69 -2.94 5.55
CA LEU A 199 -15.22 -1.95 6.52
C LEU A 199 -15.20 -2.57 7.90
N THR A 200 -14.02 -2.66 8.49
CA THR A 200 -13.86 -3.09 9.88
C THR A 200 -14.03 -1.89 10.81
N LEU A 201 -14.94 -2.00 11.78
CA LEU A 201 -15.29 -0.92 12.71
C LEU A 201 -14.52 -0.98 14.05
N GLY A 202 -13.52 -1.84 14.14
CA GLY A 202 -12.76 -2.06 15.36
C GLY A 202 -13.20 -3.31 16.13
N ASP A 203 -12.59 -3.51 17.30
CA ASP A 203 -12.82 -4.63 18.20
C ASP A 203 -12.80 -6.03 17.54
N MET A 204 -11.88 -6.20 16.58
CA MET A 204 -11.77 -7.41 15.78
C MET A 204 -11.26 -8.59 16.58
N THR A 205 -10.35 -8.35 17.51
CA THR A 205 -9.79 -9.36 18.41
C THR A 205 -10.01 -8.97 19.87
N TRP A 206 -10.17 -9.97 20.73
CA TRP A 206 -10.41 -9.74 22.16
C TRP A 206 -9.10 -9.43 22.90
N ASP A 207 -8.90 -8.24 23.36
CA ASP A 207 -7.67 -7.75 24.00
C ASP A 207 -7.33 -8.47 25.32
N LEU A 208 -8.30 -8.85 26.13
CA LEU A 208 -8.10 -9.60 27.37
C LEU A 208 -7.45 -10.98 27.13
N TYR A 209 -7.49 -11.49 25.90
CA TYR A 209 -6.97 -12.79 25.52
C TYR A 209 -5.70 -12.73 24.67
N TRP A 210 -5.18 -11.55 24.39
CA TRP A 210 -3.95 -11.41 23.60
C TRP A 210 -2.79 -12.20 24.17
N TYR A 211 -2.70 -12.27 25.48
CA TYR A 211 -1.58 -12.93 26.16
C TYR A 211 -1.75 -14.43 26.29
N SER A 212 -2.96 -14.95 26.20
CA SER A 212 -3.27 -16.33 26.58
C SER A 212 -3.76 -17.22 25.45
N ASN A 213 -4.20 -16.71 24.31
CA ASN A 213 -4.81 -17.53 23.28
C ASN A 213 -4.22 -17.42 21.88
N SER A 214 -3.15 -16.66 21.71
CA SER A 214 -2.38 -16.57 20.46
C SER A 214 -3.15 -16.17 19.20
N TYR A 215 -4.34 -15.56 19.36
CA TYR A 215 -5.09 -15.03 18.22
C TYR A 215 -4.88 -13.53 18.08
N TYR A 216 -4.12 -13.13 17.08
CA TYR A 216 -3.71 -11.76 16.83
C TYR A 216 -4.32 -11.21 15.55
N PHE A 217 -4.26 -9.90 15.39
CA PHE A 217 -4.74 -9.21 14.21
C PHE A 217 -4.23 -9.79 12.87
N PRO A 218 -2.97 -10.23 12.72
CA PRO A 218 -2.54 -10.92 11.49
C PRO A 218 -3.31 -12.18 11.18
N GLN A 219 -3.71 -12.97 12.19
CA GLN A 219 -4.54 -14.16 11.95
C GLN A 219 -5.95 -13.78 11.48
N TYR A 220 -6.52 -12.72 12.06
CA TYR A 220 -7.78 -12.15 11.59
C TYR A 220 -7.71 -11.78 10.11
N LEU A 221 -6.69 -11.00 9.71
CA LEU A 221 -6.50 -10.58 8.31
C LEU A 221 -6.28 -11.76 7.34
N ASN A 222 -5.71 -12.85 7.81
CA ASN A 222 -5.50 -14.04 6.99
C ASN A 222 -6.75 -14.91 6.86
N THR A 223 -7.74 -14.71 7.72
CA THR A 223 -8.99 -15.50 7.72
C THR A 223 -10.07 -14.81 6.88
N ILE A 224 -10.09 -13.48 6.87
CA ILE A 224 -11.05 -12.68 6.12
C ILE A 224 -10.58 -12.43 4.68
#